data_bc9ab226890f35084689fe58520b556f
#
_entry.id   bc9ab226890f35084689fe58520b556f
#
_cell.length_a   1.000
_cell.length_b   1.000
_cell.length_c   1.000
_cell.angle_alpha   90.00
_cell.angle_beta   90.00
_cell.angle_gamma   90.00
#
_symmetry.space_group_name_H-M   'P 1'
#
loop_
_entity.id
_entity.type
_entity.pdbx_description
1 polymer ?
#
loop_
_entity_poly.entity_id
_entity_poly.type
_entity_poly.pdbx_seq_one_letter_code
_entity_poly.pdbx_strand_id
1 'polypeptide(L)'
;YADWNGQIAYTTPNMNGLSFTLGVMQPWNSTASGAVSDASTGSTDTFGFQGQGSYSWTGDFAGKIWAGFFQQEVTGITAANSSTDATAFEVGVSTSIYNINLVAYGYSGEGVGTTALLRDGFDTAGNKRDSDGGYVQATYVIPTGTKLGVSYGVSKLDDNAADAGDGLVKENTMLTIGAYHPLTKHLNLV
;
A
#
# COMPACT_ATOMS: atom_id res chain seq x y z
N TYR A 1 -0.33 -1.70 -5.51
CA TYR A 1 -1.40 -2.37 -4.74
C TYR A 1 -1.63 -3.84 -5.14
N ALA A 2 -1.44 -4.23 -6.38
CA ALA A 2 -1.87 -5.52 -6.89
C ALA A 2 -0.73 -6.54 -7.09
N ASP A 3 0.37 -6.42 -6.38
CA ASP A 3 1.59 -7.22 -6.63
C ASP A 3 1.39 -8.74 -6.54
N TRP A 4 0.37 -9.21 -5.83
CA TRP A 4 0.10 -10.64 -5.63
C TRP A 4 -1.16 -11.14 -6.34
N ASN A 5 -1.79 -10.30 -7.15
CA ASN A 5 -2.96 -10.66 -7.95
C ASN A 5 -2.63 -10.79 -9.43
N GLY A 6 -3.46 -11.54 -10.15
CA GLY A 6 -3.43 -11.53 -11.62
C GLY A 6 -3.69 -10.11 -12.11
N GLN A 7 -2.79 -9.57 -12.93
CA GLN A 7 -2.91 -8.21 -13.45
C GLN A 7 -2.35 -8.09 -14.85
N ILE A 8 -2.87 -7.12 -15.57
CA ILE A 8 -2.33 -6.65 -16.84
C ILE A 8 -2.10 -5.15 -16.68
N ALA A 9 -0.86 -4.72 -16.82
CA ALA A 9 -0.50 -3.32 -16.71
C ALA A 9 0.36 -2.89 -17.90
N TYR A 10 0.19 -1.65 -18.31
CA TYR A 10 1.02 -0.99 -19.28
C TYR A 10 1.76 0.18 -18.63
N THR A 11 3.08 0.19 -18.80
CA THR A 11 3.94 1.30 -18.37
C THR A 11 4.49 2.00 -19.59
N THR A 12 4.36 3.33 -19.65
CA THR A 12 4.92 4.13 -20.73
C THR A 12 6.44 4.04 -20.74
N PRO A 13 7.11 4.21 -21.89
CA PRO A 13 8.53 4.54 -21.91
C PRO A 13 8.85 5.75 -21.04
N ASN A 14 10.09 5.83 -20.57
CA ASN A 14 10.54 7.01 -19.84
C ASN A 14 10.58 8.24 -20.75
N MET A 15 9.85 9.29 -20.37
CA MET A 15 9.74 10.55 -21.08
C MET A 15 10.45 11.66 -20.28
N ASN A 16 11.79 11.70 -20.39
CA ASN A 16 12.61 12.66 -19.65
C ASN A 16 12.37 12.62 -18.12
N GLY A 17 12.29 11.43 -17.57
CA GLY A 17 12.04 11.20 -16.15
C GLY A 17 10.57 10.88 -15.81
N LEU A 18 9.62 11.25 -16.67
CA LEU A 18 8.20 10.93 -16.49
C LEU A 18 7.87 9.52 -16.97
N SER A 19 7.06 8.81 -16.20
CA SER A 19 6.51 7.51 -16.57
C SER A 19 5.13 7.35 -15.93
N PHE A 20 4.22 6.69 -16.66
CA PHE A 20 2.87 6.39 -16.19
C PHE A 20 2.60 4.90 -16.33
N THR A 21 1.96 4.31 -15.33
CA THR A 21 1.49 2.94 -15.34
C THR A 21 -0.02 2.93 -15.15
N LEU A 22 -0.74 2.19 -15.98
CA LEU A 22 -2.16 1.90 -15.80
C LEU A 22 -2.35 0.40 -15.87
N GLY A 23 -3.18 -0.14 -14.99
CA GLY A 23 -3.43 -1.58 -14.91
C GLY A 23 -4.85 -1.92 -14.54
N VAL A 24 -5.28 -3.07 -15.04
CA VAL A 24 -6.45 -3.79 -14.58
C VAL A 24 -5.99 -5.01 -13.80
N MET A 25 -6.68 -5.34 -12.72
CA MET A 25 -6.26 -6.41 -11.82
C MET A 25 -7.45 -7.27 -11.43
N GLN A 26 -7.14 -8.52 -11.08
CA GLN A 26 -8.08 -9.38 -10.39
C GLN A 26 -8.47 -8.74 -9.07
N PRO A 27 -9.77 -8.66 -8.74
CA PRO A 27 -10.21 -8.02 -7.51
C PRO A 27 -9.80 -8.83 -6.27
N TRP A 28 -9.61 -8.11 -5.18
CA TRP A 28 -9.46 -8.68 -3.84
C TRP A 28 -10.83 -8.93 -3.21
N ASN A 29 -10.96 -10.03 -2.48
CA ASN A 29 -12.12 -10.22 -1.62
C ASN A 29 -11.96 -9.37 -0.35
N SER A 30 -13.01 -8.68 0.05
CA SER A 30 -13.09 -8.07 1.36
C SER A 30 -13.10 -9.15 2.44
N THR A 31 -12.32 -8.97 3.49
CA THR A 31 -12.26 -9.90 4.63
C THR A 31 -12.38 -9.15 5.93
N ALA A 32 -12.96 -9.80 6.96
CA ALA A 32 -13.01 -9.31 8.32
C ALA A 32 -11.99 -10.05 9.21
N SER A 33 -11.43 -9.36 10.18
CA SER A 33 -10.72 -10.02 11.28
C SER A 33 -11.75 -10.71 12.18
N GLY A 34 -11.44 -11.90 12.69
CA GLY A 34 -12.36 -12.64 13.57
C GLY A 34 -12.68 -11.94 14.90
N ALA A 35 -12.13 -10.76 15.16
CA ALA A 35 -12.42 -9.93 16.33
C ALA A 35 -13.59 -8.96 16.08
N VAL A 36 -13.97 -8.76 14.83
CA VAL A 36 -15.08 -7.91 14.42
C VAL A 36 -16.19 -8.83 13.93
N SER A 37 -17.39 -8.65 14.44
CA SER A 37 -18.56 -9.44 14.03
C SER A 37 -19.08 -9.06 12.64
N ASP A 38 -18.18 -8.76 11.75
CA ASP A 38 -18.48 -8.36 10.38
C ASP A 38 -18.86 -9.56 9.53
N ALA A 39 -20.00 -9.50 8.90
CA ALA A 39 -20.44 -10.46 7.90
C ALA A 39 -19.68 -10.29 6.54
N SER A 40 -18.69 -9.43 6.49
CA SER A 40 -18.13 -8.94 5.25
C SER A 40 -17.05 -9.86 4.67
N THR A 41 -17.45 -10.92 4.03
CA THR A 41 -16.73 -11.50 2.93
C THR A 41 -17.35 -11.02 1.62
N GLY A 42 -17.12 -9.76 1.27
CA GLY A 42 -17.55 -9.24 -0.01
C GLY A 42 -16.67 -9.81 -1.11
N SER A 43 -17.27 -10.30 -2.16
CA SER A 43 -16.59 -10.68 -3.41
C SER A 43 -16.86 -9.63 -4.48
N THR A 44 -16.19 -9.75 -5.61
CA THR A 44 -16.49 -8.95 -6.80
C THR A 44 -16.22 -9.77 -8.03
N ASP A 45 -17.01 -9.54 -9.07
CA ASP A 45 -16.87 -10.11 -10.40
C ASP A 45 -16.38 -9.09 -11.43
N THR A 46 -16.10 -7.86 -10.99
CA THR A 46 -15.55 -6.78 -11.82
C THR A 46 -14.06 -6.62 -11.58
N PHE A 47 -13.33 -6.16 -12.59
CA PHE A 47 -11.90 -5.87 -12.44
C PHE A 47 -11.66 -4.65 -11.54
N GLY A 48 -10.58 -4.70 -10.77
CA GLY A 48 -10.02 -3.53 -10.13
C GLY A 48 -9.13 -2.73 -11.08
N PHE A 49 -8.96 -1.45 -10.80
CA PHE A 49 -8.16 -0.51 -11.56
C PHE A 49 -7.09 0.11 -10.67
N GLN A 50 -5.91 0.29 -11.24
CA GLN A 50 -4.83 1.03 -10.59
C GLN A 50 -4.07 1.89 -11.58
N GLY A 51 -3.50 2.97 -11.08
CA GLY A 51 -2.66 3.84 -11.88
C GLY A 51 -1.60 4.50 -11.03
N GLN A 52 -0.44 4.77 -11.63
CA GLN A 52 0.66 5.49 -10.97
C GLN A 52 1.35 6.38 -12.00
N GLY A 53 1.56 7.64 -11.62
CA GLY A 53 2.48 8.54 -12.30
C GLY A 53 3.75 8.69 -11.49
N SER A 54 4.90 8.79 -12.15
CA SER A 54 6.17 9.04 -11.47
C SER A 54 7.09 9.95 -12.26
N TYR A 55 7.90 10.70 -11.55
CA TYR A 55 8.98 11.50 -12.10
C TYR A 55 10.30 11.16 -11.41
N SER A 56 11.30 10.84 -12.20
CA SER A 56 12.65 10.50 -11.72
C SER A 56 13.65 11.52 -12.25
N TRP A 57 14.59 11.90 -11.40
CA TRP A 57 15.70 12.79 -11.77
C TRP A 57 17.03 12.19 -11.37
N THR A 58 18.08 12.63 -12.04
CA THR A 58 19.47 12.21 -11.81
C THR A 58 20.32 13.41 -11.40
N GLY A 59 21.52 13.17 -10.90
CA GLY A 59 22.46 14.18 -10.42
C GLY A 59 22.97 13.82 -9.04
N ASP A 60 23.58 14.80 -8.36
CA ASP A 60 24.12 14.62 -7.01
C ASP A 60 23.03 14.25 -5.99
N PHE A 61 21.80 14.65 -6.29
CA PHE A 61 20.57 14.30 -5.58
C PHE A 61 19.66 13.55 -6.53
N ALA A 62 19.98 12.31 -6.84
CA ALA A 62 19.08 11.48 -7.63
C ALA A 62 17.83 11.11 -6.83
N GLY A 63 16.68 11.02 -7.49
CA GLY A 63 15.46 10.68 -6.78
C GLY A 63 14.28 10.37 -7.69
N LYS A 64 13.17 10.05 -7.05
CA LYS A 64 11.88 9.75 -7.67
C LYS A 64 10.77 10.24 -6.78
N ILE A 65 9.75 10.87 -7.36
CA ILE A 65 8.45 11.10 -6.73
C ILE A 65 7.40 10.31 -7.51
N TRP A 66 6.40 9.81 -6.81
CA TRP A 66 5.27 9.14 -7.45
C TRP A 66 3.98 9.44 -6.73
N ALA A 67 2.89 9.34 -7.47
CA ALA A 67 1.54 9.35 -6.95
C ALA A 67 0.72 8.29 -7.69
N GLY A 68 -0.17 7.63 -6.98
CA GLY A 68 -0.97 6.55 -7.54
C GLY A 68 -2.37 6.50 -6.96
N PHE A 69 -3.21 5.72 -7.61
CA PHE A 69 -4.56 5.43 -7.16
C PHE A 69 -4.90 3.95 -7.36
N PHE A 70 -5.85 3.52 -6.59
CA PHE A 70 -6.46 2.20 -6.63
C PHE A 70 -7.98 2.36 -6.52
N GLN A 71 -8.73 1.56 -7.29
CA GLN A 71 -10.18 1.46 -7.20
C GLN A 71 -10.62 0.04 -7.50
N GLN A 72 -11.58 -0.43 -6.72
CA GLN A 72 -12.20 -1.73 -6.91
C GLN A 72 -13.63 -1.71 -6.35
N GLU A 73 -14.57 -2.28 -7.09
CA GLU A 73 -15.91 -2.57 -6.58
C GLU A 73 -15.88 -3.79 -5.64
N VAL A 74 -16.64 -3.74 -4.56
CA VAL A 74 -16.86 -4.86 -3.63
C VAL A 74 -18.37 -5.09 -3.53
N THR A 75 -18.81 -6.32 -3.79
CA THR A 75 -20.23 -6.70 -3.81
C THR A 75 -20.55 -7.66 -2.67
N GLY A 76 -21.83 -7.73 -2.28
CA GLY A 76 -22.31 -8.73 -1.32
C GLY A 76 -21.87 -8.50 0.10
N ILE A 77 -21.53 -7.25 0.49
CA ILE A 77 -21.12 -6.92 1.87
C ILE A 77 -22.28 -7.08 2.82
N THR A 78 -23.48 -6.58 2.46
CA THR A 78 -24.72 -6.82 3.20
C THR A 78 -25.89 -7.00 2.24
N ALA A 79 -27.01 -7.55 2.72
CA ALA A 79 -28.24 -7.66 1.94
C ALA A 79 -28.82 -6.29 1.54
N ALA A 80 -28.56 -5.26 2.33
CA ALA A 80 -29.02 -3.89 2.08
C ALA A 80 -28.06 -3.07 1.23
N ASN A 81 -26.75 -3.39 1.28
CA ASN A 81 -25.68 -2.69 0.56
C ASN A 81 -24.98 -3.69 -0.36
N SER A 82 -25.54 -3.83 -1.58
CA SER A 82 -25.14 -4.89 -2.51
C SER A 82 -23.83 -4.61 -3.21
N SER A 83 -23.38 -3.34 -3.29
CA SER A 83 -22.16 -2.92 -3.99
C SER A 83 -21.64 -1.60 -3.45
N THR A 84 -20.33 -1.49 -3.30
CA THR A 84 -19.61 -0.26 -2.92
C THR A 84 -18.18 -0.31 -3.45
N ASP A 85 -17.53 0.86 -3.59
CA ASP A 85 -16.16 0.97 -4.08
C ASP A 85 -15.16 1.09 -2.93
N ALA A 86 -14.08 0.30 -2.99
CA ALA A 86 -12.87 0.55 -2.23
C ALA A 86 -11.93 1.41 -3.07
N THR A 87 -11.45 2.52 -2.50
CA THR A 87 -10.57 3.47 -3.20
C THR A 87 -9.40 3.87 -2.32
N ALA A 88 -8.24 4.08 -2.92
CA ALA A 88 -7.09 4.63 -2.23
C ALA A 88 -6.24 5.51 -3.14
N PHE A 89 -5.56 6.47 -2.53
CA PHE A 89 -4.53 7.30 -3.14
C PHE A 89 -3.23 7.15 -2.37
N GLU A 90 -2.13 7.22 -3.09
CA GLU A 90 -0.80 7.15 -2.51
C GLU A 90 0.12 8.22 -3.07
N VAL A 91 1.10 8.61 -2.29
CA VAL A 91 2.20 9.47 -2.72
C VAL A 91 3.48 9.02 -2.04
N GLY A 92 4.58 9.11 -2.77
CA GLY A 92 5.87 8.79 -2.19
C GLY A 92 7.00 9.54 -2.85
N VAL A 93 8.10 9.62 -2.14
CA VAL A 93 9.35 10.20 -2.61
C VAL A 93 10.51 9.36 -2.15
N SER A 94 11.48 9.18 -3.02
CA SER A 94 12.79 8.62 -2.66
C SER A 94 13.91 9.51 -3.16
N THR A 95 14.99 9.60 -2.41
CA THR A 95 16.19 10.33 -2.83
C THR A 95 17.44 9.60 -2.39
N SER A 96 18.46 9.67 -3.23
CA SER A 96 19.80 9.12 -2.96
C SER A 96 20.83 10.24 -2.95
N ILE A 97 21.57 10.32 -1.86
CA ILE A 97 22.63 11.30 -1.66
C ILE A 97 23.86 10.52 -1.20
N TYR A 98 24.88 10.44 -2.04
CA TYR A 98 26.05 9.59 -1.81
C TYR A 98 25.63 8.14 -1.49
N ASN A 99 25.94 7.67 -0.29
CA ASN A 99 25.64 6.30 0.18
C ASN A 99 24.33 6.20 1.00
N ILE A 100 23.59 7.30 1.13
CA ILE A 100 22.33 7.35 1.86
C ILE A 100 21.17 7.31 0.87
N ASN A 101 20.18 6.48 1.13
CA ASN A 101 18.90 6.52 0.45
C ASN A 101 17.79 6.76 1.47
N LEU A 102 16.91 7.71 1.18
CA LEU A 102 15.76 8.07 2.00
C LEU A 102 14.49 7.82 1.21
N VAL A 103 13.48 7.29 1.89
CA VAL A 103 12.14 7.08 1.32
C VAL A 103 11.11 7.62 2.32
N ALA A 104 10.10 8.32 1.80
CA ALA A 104 8.88 8.64 2.52
C ALA A 104 7.68 8.27 1.64
N TYR A 105 6.67 7.68 2.26
CA TYR A 105 5.46 7.20 1.58
C TYR A 105 4.26 7.45 2.46
N GLY A 106 3.12 7.80 1.86
CA GLY A 106 1.85 7.92 2.54
C GLY A 106 0.70 7.48 1.63
N TYR A 107 -0.37 7.03 2.25
CA TYR A 107 -1.63 6.71 1.57
C TYR A 107 -2.83 7.15 2.39
N SER A 108 -3.95 7.32 1.71
CA SER A 108 -5.26 7.52 2.29
C SER A 108 -6.29 6.81 1.42
N GLY A 109 -7.31 6.21 2.03
CA GLY A 109 -8.33 5.47 1.29
C GLY A 109 -9.56 5.14 2.12
N GLU A 110 -10.57 4.68 1.42
CA GLU A 110 -11.85 4.22 1.98
C GLU A 110 -12.10 2.77 1.55
N GLY A 111 -12.50 1.92 2.48
CA GLY A 111 -12.79 0.51 2.21
C GLY A 111 -11.57 -0.38 2.01
N VAL A 112 -10.34 0.16 2.13
CA VAL A 112 -9.09 -0.60 1.90
C VAL A 112 -8.54 -1.28 3.15
N GLY A 113 -9.01 -0.91 4.34
CA GLY A 113 -8.62 -1.52 5.60
C GLY A 113 -7.19 -1.22 6.03
N THR A 114 -6.76 -1.79 7.16
CA THR A 114 -5.44 -1.51 7.75
C THR A 114 -4.26 -2.14 7.02
N THR A 115 -4.48 -3.11 6.16
CA THR A 115 -3.41 -3.85 5.47
C THR A 115 -3.47 -3.71 3.96
N ALA A 116 -4.28 -2.79 3.47
CA ALA A 116 -4.52 -2.55 2.04
C ALA A 116 -4.98 -3.78 1.23
N LEU A 117 -5.47 -4.83 1.90
CA LEU A 117 -6.02 -6.04 1.28
C LEU A 117 -7.53 -6.15 1.53
N LEU A 118 -8.21 -5.01 1.65
CA LEU A 118 -9.63 -4.87 1.99
C LEU A 118 -10.02 -5.56 3.31
N ARG A 119 -9.04 -5.77 4.20
CA ARG A 119 -9.29 -6.37 5.50
C ARG A 119 -9.83 -5.34 6.46
N ASP A 120 -10.99 -5.63 7.04
CA ASP A 120 -11.71 -4.74 7.95
C ASP A 120 -12.04 -3.37 7.32
N GLY A 121 -12.11 -3.29 5.99
CA GLY A 121 -12.40 -2.05 5.27
C GLY A 121 -13.86 -1.60 5.34
N PHE A 122 -14.76 -2.47 5.79
CA PHE A 122 -16.21 -2.22 5.85
C PHE A 122 -16.76 -2.60 7.21
N ASP A 123 -17.78 -1.87 7.66
CA ASP A 123 -18.54 -2.19 8.88
C ASP A 123 -19.67 -3.22 8.64
N THR A 124 -20.36 -3.63 9.70
CA THR A 124 -21.47 -4.58 9.62
C THR A 124 -22.68 -4.09 8.83
N ALA A 125 -22.79 -2.78 8.63
CA ALA A 125 -23.83 -2.17 7.79
C ALA A 125 -23.38 -2.00 6.34
N GLY A 126 -22.11 -2.32 6.02
CA GLY A 126 -21.52 -2.21 4.69
C GLY A 126 -21.01 -0.80 4.36
N ASN A 127 -20.86 0.07 5.36
CA ASN A 127 -20.23 1.37 5.15
C ASN A 127 -18.71 1.21 5.10
N LYS A 128 -18.06 2.04 4.30
CA LYS A 128 -16.61 2.09 4.19
C LYS A 128 -16.01 2.67 5.47
N ARG A 129 -14.88 2.10 5.90
CA ARG A 129 -14.02 2.71 6.93
C ARG A 129 -12.90 3.47 6.24
N ASP A 130 -12.57 4.62 6.77
CA ASP A 130 -11.42 5.40 6.33
C ASP A 130 -10.13 4.78 6.86
N SER A 131 -9.09 4.79 6.04
CA SER A 131 -7.77 4.35 6.45
C SER A 131 -6.69 5.26 5.87
N ASP A 132 -5.69 5.51 6.68
CA ASP A 132 -4.52 6.26 6.28
C ASP A 132 -3.25 5.63 6.87
N GLY A 133 -2.12 5.97 6.29
CA GLY A 133 -0.86 5.48 6.80
C GLY A 133 0.32 5.91 5.96
N GLY A 134 1.49 5.41 6.37
CA GLY A 134 2.70 5.70 5.65
C GLY A 134 3.92 5.15 6.35
N TYR A 135 5.07 5.33 5.73
CA TYR A 135 6.34 4.98 6.34
C TYR A 135 7.45 5.92 5.90
N VAL A 136 8.48 5.97 6.73
CA VAL A 136 9.76 6.58 6.40
C VAL A 136 10.86 5.53 6.53
N GLN A 137 11.83 5.58 5.64
CA GLN A 137 12.95 4.66 5.61
C GLN A 137 14.25 5.39 5.31
N ALA A 138 15.31 4.99 6.00
CA ALA A 138 16.67 5.40 5.68
C ALA A 138 17.56 4.17 5.53
N THR A 139 18.39 4.16 4.50
CA THR A 139 19.44 3.15 4.32
C THR A 139 20.78 3.81 4.07
N TYR A 140 21.84 3.16 4.54
CA TYR A 140 23.22 3.61 4.36
C TYR A 140 24.11 2.45 3.93
N VAL A 141 24.89 2.65 2.88
CA VAL A 141 25.87 1.67 2.39
C VAL A 141 27.23 2.02 2.96
N ILE A 142 27.71 1.21 3.91
CA ILE A 142 29.04 1.38 4.50
C ILE A 142 30.14 0.92 3.52
N PRO A 143 31.43 1.34 3.71
CA PRO A 143 32.53 1.05 2.79
C PRO A 143 32.77 -0.44 2.50
N THR A 144 32.34 -1.33 3.38
CA THR A 144 32.43 -2.79 3.18
C THR A 144 31.37 -3.35 2.22
N GLY A 145 30.49 -2.50 1.66
CA GLY A 145 29.38 -2.90 0.81
C GLY A 145 28.12 -3.36 1.54
N THR A 146 28.16 -3.39 2.89
CA THR A 146 26.97 -3.72 3.69
C THR A 146 25.99 -2.55 3.67
N LYS A 147 24.72 -2.82 3.38
CA LYS A 147 23.62 -1.85 3.48
C LYS A 147 22.95 -2.02 4.84
N LEU A 148 22.94 -0.97 5.64
CA LEU A 148 22.17 -0.86 6.88
C LEU A 148 20.88 -0.12 6.60
N GLY A 149 19.79 -0.51 7.23
CA GLY A 149 18.49 0.11 7.03
C GLY A 149 17.68 0.20 8.30
N VAL A 150 16.90 1.26 8.39
CA VAL A 150 15.85 1.45 9.39
C VAL A 150 14.61 2.00 8.71
N SER A 151 13.44 1.47 9.08
CA SER A 151 12.17 2.05 8.66
C SER A 151 11.17 2.04 9.81
N TYR A 152 10.30 3.05 9.81
CA TYR A 152 9.17 3.14 10.73
C TYR A 152 7.91 3.42 9.92
N GLY A 153 6.88 2.63 10.15
CA GLY A 153 5.60 2.74 9.47
C GLY A 153 4.42 2.69 10.43
N VAL A 154 3.33 3.33 10.01
CA VAL A 154 2.05 3.33 10.70
C VAL A 154 0.94 3.13 9.69
N SER A 155 -0.09 2.36 10.05
CA SER A 155 -1.33 2.21 9.30
C SER A 155 -2.49 2.33 10.27
N LYS A 156 -3.46 3.18 9.96
CA LYS A 156 -4.62 3.48 10.80
C LYS A 156 -5.90 3.12 10.09
N LEU A 157 -6.90 2.81 10.87
CA LEU A 157 -8.25 2.52 10.44
C LEU A 157 -9.22 3.23 11.38
N ASP A 158 -10.04 4.11 10.83
CA ASP A 158 -11.06 4.80 11.60
C ASP A 158 -12.30 3.92 11.77
N ASP A 159 -12.85 3.92 12.96
CA ASP A 159 -14.10 3.22 13.28
C ASP A 159 -15.31 4.06 12.84
N ASN A 160 -16.35 3.35 12.47
CA ASN A 160 -17.67 3.92 12.19
C ASN A 160 -18.57 3.84 13.45
N ALA A 161 -19.71 4.52 13.42
CA ALA A 161 -20.68 4.50 14.52
C ALA A 161 -21.23 3.09 14.82
N ALA A 162 -21.20 2.19 13.83
CA ALA A 162 -21.62 0.79 14.00
C ALA A 162 -20.60 -0.08 14.73
N ASP A 163 -19.35 0.40 14.88
CA ASP A 163 -18.24 -0.35 15.47
C ASP A 163 -18.13 -0.20 17.00
N ALA A 164 -19.11 0.43 17.64
CA ALA A 164 -19.07 0.70 19.07
C ALA A 164 -19.01 -0.62 19.88
N GLY A 165 -17.86 -0.88 20.50
CA GLY A 165 -17.62 -2.07 21.31
C GLY A 165 -16.94 -3.22 20.58
N ASP A 166 -16.63 -3.09 19.30
CA ASP A 166 -15.91 -4.09 18.52
C ASP A 166 -14.39 -4.06 18.80
N GLY A 167 -13.76 -5.22 18.72
CA GLY A 167 -12.31 -5.36 18.91
C GLY A 167 -11.48 -4.95 17.66
N LEU A 168 -11.88 -3.89 16.96
CA LEU A 168 -11.23 -3.41 15.76
C LEU A 168 -9.79 -2.94 16.04
N VAL A 169 -8.84 -3.41 15.25
CA VAL A 169 -7.45 -2.94 15.32
C VAL A 169 -7.35 -1.62 14.55
N LYS A 170 -7.34 -0.52 15.30
CA LYS A 170 -7.35 0.85 14.75
C LYS A 170 -5.99 1.34 14.30
N GLU A 171 -4.91 0.77 14.81
CA GLU A 171 -3.56 1.20 14.45
C GLU A 171 -2.60 0.01 14.46
N ASN A 172 -1.76 -0.06 13.43
CA ASN A 172 -0.61 -0.96 13.36
C ASN A 172 0.63 -0.12 13.16
N THR A 173 1.65 -0.33 14.00
CA THR A 173 2.97 0.29 13.86
C THR A 173 4.03 -0.76 13.68
N MET A 174 5.05 -0.45 12.89
CA MET A 174 6.18 -1.34 12.67
C MET A 174 7.49 -0.57 12.60
N LEU A 175 8.45 -0.98 13.43
CA LEU A 175 9.85 -0.60 13.31
C LEU A 175 10.63 -1.77 12.71
N THR A 176 11.33 -1.52 11.62
CA THR A 176 12.20 -2.51 10.98
C THR A 176 13.64 -2.02 10.99
N ILE A 177 14.57 -2.88 11.41
CA ILE A 177 16.00 -2.64 11.33
C ILE A 177 16.61 -3.83 10.59
N GLY A 178 17.45 -3.58 9.61
CA GLY A 178 18.05 -4.64 8.79
C GLY A 178 19.45 -4.31 8.32
N ALA A 179 20.18 -5.38 8.01
CA ALA A 179 21.49 -5.31 7.38
C ALA A 179 21.54 -6.30 6.22
N TYR A 180 22.01 -5.85 5.06
CA TYR A 180 22.20 -6.67 3.87
C TYR A 180 23.69 -6.65 3.50
N HIS A 181 24.31 -7.82 3.50
CA HIS A 181 25.72 -7.95 3.14
C HIS A 181 25.87 -8.85 1.93
N PRO A 182 26.41 -8.37 0.79
CA PRO A 182 26.67 -9.21 -0.37
C PRO A 182 27.91 -10.10 -0.09
N LEU A 183 27.70 -11.39 0.08
CA LEU A 183 28.79 -12.38 0.20
C LEU A 183 29.38 -12.71 -1.17
N THR A 184 28.53 -12.83 -2.18
CA THR A 184 28.90 -13.06 -3.58
C THR A 184 27.95 -12.31 -4.50
N LYS A 185 28.19 -12.37 -5.83
CA LYS A 185 27.26 -11.79 -6.82
C LYS A 185 25.83 -12.35 -6.75
N HIS A 186 25.66 -13.52 -6.13
CA HIS A 186 24.38 -14.27 -6.11
C HIS A 186 23.89 -14.60 -4.69
N LEU A 187 24.62 -14.22 -3.66
CA LEU A 187 24.28 -14.57 -2.26
C LEU A 187 24.42 -13.33 -1.36
N ASN A 188 23.33 -13.00 -0.70
CA ASN A 188 23.28 -11.94 0.30
C ASN A 188 22.93 -12.56 1.66
N LEU A 189 23.56 -12.05 2.72
CA LEU A 189 23.07 -12.21 4.09
C LEU A 189 22.08 -11.08 4.40
N VAL A 190 21.00 -11.43 5.08
CA VAL A 190 19.97 -10.49 5.54
C VAL A 190 19.77 -10.66 7.03
#